data_180de59cb791fbdf7e31c067a9efb819
#
_entry.id   180de59cb791fbdf7e31c067a9efb819
#
_cell.length_a   1.000
_cell.length_b   1.000
_cell.length_c   1.000
_cell.angle_alpha   90.00
_cell.angle_beta   90.00
_cell.angle_gamma   90.00
#
_symmetry.space_group_name_H-M   'P 1'
#
loop_
_entity.id
_entity.type
_entity.pdbx_description
1 polymer ?
#
loop_
_entity_poly.entity_id
_entity_poly.type
_entity_poly.pdbx_seq_one_letter_code
_entity_poly.pdbx_strand_id
1 'polypeptide(L)' 'MEFILWLIAVILVIGGIIAAIRGAVLYGIVLIIIGFLVGPGGVSIFT' A
#
# COMPACT_ATOMS: atom_id res chain seq x y z
N MET A 1 -9.24 -14.54 -3.02
CA MET A 1 -7.83 -14.25 -2.75
C MET A 1 -7.45 -12.84 -3.14
N GLU A 2 -7.80 -12.42 -4.35
CA GLU A 2 -7.51 -11.06 -4.79
C GLU A 2 -8.16 -10.01 -3.91
N PHE A 3 -9.34 -10.31 -3.39
CA PHE A 3 -10.04 -9.38 -2.52
C PHE A 3 -9.24 -9.10 -1.24
N ILE A 4 -8.63 -10.14 -0.68
CA ILE A 4 -7.83 -10.00 0.54
C ILE A 4 -6.57 -9.17 0.25
N LEU A 5 -5.91 -9.42 -0.88
CA LEU A 5 -4.75 -8.63 -1.27
C LEU A 5 -5.13 -7.17 -1.49
N TRP A 6 -6.29 -6.95 -2.10
CA TRP A 6 -6.76 -5.59 -2.33
C TRP A 6 -7.03 -4.87 -1.01
N LEU A 7 -7.64 -5.56 -0.05
CA LEU A 7 -7.89 -4.99 1.27
C LEU A 7 -6.59 -4.62 1.98
N ILE A 8 -5.61 -5.52 1.93
CA ILE A 8 -4.31 -5.26 2.53
C ILE A 8 -3.66 -4.04 1.88
N ALA A 9 -3.75 -3.95 0.56
CA ALA A 9 -3.18 -2.82 -0.16
C ALA A 9 -3.84 -1.50 0.25
N VAL A 10 -5.16 -1.50 0.37
CA VAL A 10 -5.90 -0.30 0.79
C VAL A 10 -5.48 0.11 2.21
N ILE A 11 -5.37 -0.85 3.10
CA ILE A 11 -4.95 -0.57 4.48
C ILE A 11 -3.53 0.01 4.49
N LEU A 12 -2.64 -0.56 3.71
CA LEU A 12 -1.26 -0.08 3.63
C LEU A 12 -1.19 1.35 3.08
N VAL A 13 -1.95 1.63 2.03
CA VAL A 13 -1.96 2.97 1.43
C VAL A 13 -2.53 3.98 2.42
N ILE A 14 -3.64 3.67 3.05
CA ILE A 14 -4.25 4.56 4.03
C ILE A 14 -3.30 4.78 5.21
N GLY A 15 -2.72 3.71 5.73
CA GLY A 15 -1.74 3.81 6.80
C GLY A 15 -0.53 4.65 6.40
N GLY A 16 -0.09 4.52 5.16
CA GLY A 16 1.00 5.31 4.64
C GLY A 16 0.67 6.79 4.59
N ILE A 17 -0.53 7.12 4.14
CA ILE A 17 -0.98 8.51 4.07
C ILE A 17 -1.04 9.10 5.48
N ILE A 18 -1.60 8.38 6.41
CA ILE A 18 -1.69 8.85 7.80
C ILE A 18 -0.30 9.06 8.39
N ALA A 19 0.60 8.12 8.16
CA ALA A 19 1.98 8.23 8.64
C ALA A 19 2.66 9.46 8.05
N ALA A 20 2.47 9.72 6.78
CA ALA A 20 3.05 10.89 6.12
C ALA A 20 2.54 12.19 6.74
N ILE A 21 1.24 12.26 7.01
CA ILE A 21 0.63 13.43 7.62
C ILE A 21 1.18 13.65 9.03
N ARG A 22 1.45 12.57 9.75
CA ARG A 22 1.95 12.65 11.12
C ARG A 22 3.42 13.02 11.22
N GLY A 23 4.09 13.16 10.10
CA GLY A 23 5.50 13.53 10.09
C GLY A 23 6.44 12.43 9.66
N ALA A 24 5.96 11.19 9.56
CA ALA A 24 6.77 10.08 9.07
C ALA A 24 6.62 9.96 7.55
N VAL A 25 7.03 11.01 6.83
CA VAL A 25 6.81 11.10 5.39
C VAL A 25 7.49 9.94 4.66
N LEU A 26 8.74 9.68 5.00
CA LEU A 26 9.48 8.61 4.33
C LEU A 26 8.82 7.26 4.57
N TYR A 27 8.45 6.99 5.80
CA TYR A 27 7.78 5.75 6.16
C TYR A 27 6.43 5.63 5.45
N GLY A 28 5.69 6.73 5.37
CA GLY A 28 4.41 6.75 4.66
C GLY A 28 4.56 6.44 3.19
N ILE A 29 5.58 7.03 2.54
CA ILE A 29 5.84 6.79 1.13
C ILE A 29 6.17 5.32 0.89
N VAL A 30 7.00 4.73 1.74
CA VAL A 30 7.35 3.32 1.63
C VAL A 30 6.12 2.44 1.75
N LEU A 31 5.24 2.74 2.70
CA LEU A 31 4.01 1.97 2.87
C LEU A 31 3.10 2.08 1.66
N ILE A 32 3.01 3.26 1.06
CA ILE A 32 2.19 3.46 -0.12
C ILE A 32 2.75 2.65 -1.29
N ILE A 33 4.06 2.67 -1.47
CA ILE A 33 4.71 1.91 -2.53
C ILE A 33 4.46 0.41 -2.33
N ILE A 34 4.65 -0.07 -1.10
CA ILE A 34 4.41 -1.48 -0.79
C ILE A 34 2.95 -1.83 -1.05
N GLY A 35 2.02 -0.97 -0.65
CA GLY A 35 0.61 -1.20 -0.89
C GLY A 35 0.28 -1.33 -2.37
N PHE A 36 0.88 -0.50 -3.20
CA PHE A 36 0.66 -0.56 -4.65
C PHE A 36 1.25 -1.83 -5.24
N LEU A 37 2.39 -2.27 -4.74
CA LEU A 37 3.02 -3.49 -5.23
C LEU A 37 2.24 -4.74 -4.81
N VAL A 38 1.76 -4.76 -3.59
CA VAL A 38 0.99 -5.91 -3.08
C VAL A 38 -0.38 -5.99 -3.72
N GLY A 39 -1.02 -4.83 -3.94
CA GLY A 39 -2.36 -4.79 -4.51
C GLY A 39 -2.35 -4.82 -6.02
N PRO A 40 -2.69 -3.68 -6.66
CA PRO A 40 -2.82 -3.66 -8.11
C PRO A 40 -1.53 -3.99 -8.84
N GLY A 41 -0.39 -3.50 -8.33
CA GLY A 41 0.89 -3.77 -8.95
C GLY A 41 1.27 -5.23 -8.87
N GLY A 42 1.03 -5.86 -7.72
CA GLY A 42 1.33 -7.27 -7.53
C GLY A 42 0.51 -8.15 -8.46
N VAL A 43 -0.77 -7.85 -8.59
CA VAL A 43 -1.63 -8.60 -9.50
C VAL A 43 -1.17 -8.41 -10.94
N SER A 44 -0.82 -7.20 -11.33
CA SER A 44 -0.37 -6.92 -12.69
C SER A 44 0.95 -7.60 -13.00
N ILE A 45 1.88 -7.64 -12.06
CA ILE A 45 3.19 -8.23 -12.27
C ILE A 45 3.08 -9.74 -12.45
N PHE A 46 2.19 -10.39 -11.72
CA PHE A 46 2.07 -11.84 -11.76
C PHE A 46 1.09 -12.33 -12.82
N THR A 47 0.31 -11.46 -13.36
CA THR A 47 -0.62 -11.82 -14.44
C THR A 47 -0.27 -11.13 -15.73
#